data_06232e773dda84f6ccfae072bb11612c
#
_entry.id   06232e773dda84f6ccfae072bb11612c
#
_cell.length_a   1.000
_cell.length_b   1.000
_cell.length_c   1.000
_cell.angle_alpha   90.00
_cell.angle_beta   90.00
_cell.angle_gamma   90.00
#
_symmetry.space_group_name_H-M   'P 1'
#
loop_
_entity.id
_entity.type
_entity.pdbx_description
1 polymer ?
#
loop_
_entity_poly.entity_id
_entity_poly.type
_entity_poly.pdbx_seq_one_letter_code
_entity_poly.pdbx_strand_id
1 'polypeptide(L)'
;MPDEAIRIEALPASYGDCLLVSCALEQGGVWRMLVDTGPSKTWPALRRRLAALPVDAAGQRRIDLLVVSHIDHDHIGGVSRLLADDELNIDYGDIWFNAPLVRGVAEGQRLAEALALPAADRPWNLAFGRGVVAMPAEDRPVRHETLAGPVITLLSPSPERLDALFRVWATELAKLRRGESDAVEPDAVERGGPGGGAAASIEELAARRTKRDTAKANGSSIAFLLEHRGASVLLAADAFASVLGPALRALKASRAITGPLPIDVFKLSHHGSSANITMDLLAEVDARHCIVSTDNKHFRHPDDEAMARVILGQPRAAIWFNHDTPHNRRWSEPGLLGGHRREVNFPETPQGGITLSVDVALPAACRMPPVYRGR
;
A
#
# COMPACT_ATOMS: atom_id res chain seq x y z
N MET A 1 -13.27 -17.52 9.41
CA MET A 1 -14.43 -18.05 8.68
C MET A 1 -13.89 -18.93 7.58
N PRO A 2 -14.50 -20.09 7.24
CA PRO A 2 -13.88 -21.03 6.28
C PRO A 2 -13.73 -20.49 4.86
N ASP A 3 -14.49 -19.46 4.50
CA ASP A 3 -14.50 -18.91 3.14
C ASP A 3 -13.60 -17.67 2.96
N GLU A 4 -13.11 -17.05 4.01
CA GLU A 4 -12.23 -15.89 3.95
C GLU A 4 -10.83 -16.32 3.52
N ALA A 5 -10.33 -15.78 2.39
CA ALA A 5 -8.96 -16.02 1.94
C ALA A 5 -8.00 -14.98 2.51
N ILE A 6 -8.34 -13.69 2.34
CA ILE A 6 -7.52 -12.58 2.75
C ILE A 6 -8.36 -11.56 3.51
N ARG A 7 -7.86 -11.10 4.64
CA ARG A 7 -8.39 -9.95 5.37
C ARG A 7 -7.35 -8.84 5.38
N ILE A 8 -7.79 -7.62 5.06
CA ILE A 8 -6.96 -6.43 5.06
C ILE A 8 -7.55 -5.46 6.08
N GLU A 9 -6.75 -5.05 7.04
CA GLU A 9 -7.07 -4.00 8.00
C GLU A 9 -6.19 -2.79 7.66
N ALA A 10 -6.77 -1.72 7.11
CA ALA A 10 -6.08 -0.45 6.96
C ALA A 10 -6.31 0.37 8.23
N LEU A 11 -5.28 0.46 9.07
CA LEU A 11 -5.37 1.14 10.36
C LEU A 11 -5.48 2.67 10.18
N PRO A 12 -5.90 3.41 11.22
CA PRO A 12 -5.98 4.87 11.16
C PRO A 12 -4.57 5.50 11.18
N ALA A 13 -3.90 5.47 10.03
CA ALA A 13 -2.52 5.91 9.86
C ALA A 13 -2.38 7.40 9.52
N SER A 14 -3.43 8.21 9.73
CA SER A 14 -3.43 9.62 9.39
C SER A 14 -3.18 9.85 7.89
N TYR A 15 -2.03 10.40 7.50
CA TYR A 15 -1.66 10.65 6.11
C TYR A 15 -0.77 9.55 5.50
N GLY A 16 -0.53 8.45 6.23
CA GLY A 16 0.38 7.39 5.83
C GLY A 16 -0.28 6.02 5.69
N ASP A 17 0.53 4.99 5.59
CA ASP A 17 0.10 3.59 5.48
C ASP A 17 0.44 2.77 6.73
N CYS A 18 -0.52 1.97 7.17
CA CYS A 18 -0.33 0.93 8.18
C CYS A 18 -1.36 -0.17 7.92
N LEU A 19 -0.94 -1.26 7.28
CA LEU A 19 -1.85 -2.30 6.79
C LEU A 19 -1.50 -3.63 7.44
N LEU A 20 -2.46 -4.24 8.13
CA LEU A 20 -2.34 -5.62 8.61
C LEU A 20 -3.11 -6.54 7.66
N VAL A 21 -2.40 -7.42 6.97
CA VAL A 21 -2.96 -8.41 6.06
C VAL A 21 -2.89 -9.79 6.71
N SER A 22 -4.00 -10.51 6.71
CA SER A 22 -4.12 -11.84 7.28
C SER A 22 -4.63 -12.81 6.21
N CYS A 23 -3.94 -13.92 6.01
CA CYS A 23 -4.27 -14.96 5.05
C CYS A 23 -4.65 -16.25 5.80
N ALA A 24 -5.87 -16.73 5.63
CA ALA A 24 -6.33 -17.97 6.27
C ALA A 24 -5.68 -19.20 5.61
N LEU A 25 -4.96 -20.01 6.38
CA LEU A 25 -4.27 -21.18 5.86
C LEU A 25 -5.21 -22.39 5.78
N GLU A 26 -5.04 -23.23 4.74
CA GLU A 26 -5.87 -24.42 4.52
C GLU A 26 -5.83 -25.44 5.66
N GLN A 27 -4.66 -25.56 6.28
CA GLN A 27 -4.45 -26.50 7.40
C GLN A 27 -4.82 -25.90 8.77
N GLY A 28 -5.45 -24.73 8.76
CA GLY A 28 -5.73 -23.94 9.95
C GLY A 28 -4.58 -22.99 10.30
N GLY A 29 -4.91 -21.96 11.09
CA GLY A 29 -3.99 -20.89 11.40
C GLY A 29 -4.12 -19.70 10.43
N VAL A 30 -3.28 -18.69 10.64
CA VAL A 30 -3.29 -17.45 9.87
C VAL A 30 -1.86 -16.99 9.63
N TRP A 31 -1.51 -16.80 8.38
CA TRP A 31 -0.29 -16.11 7.98
C TRP A 31 -0.54 -14.60 8.00
N ARG A 32 0.36 -13.83 8.61
CA ARG A 32 0.16 -12.38 8.81
C ARG A 32 1.31 -11.57 8.24
N MET A 33 0.94 -10.48 7.57
CA MET A 33 1.86 -9.47 7.09
C MET A 33 1.46 -8.10 7.63
N LEU A 34 2.44 -7.35 8.14
CA LEU A 34 2.29 -5.94 8.43
C LEU A 34 3.04 -5.15 7.37
N VAL A 35 2.35 -4.24 6.68
CA VAL A 35 2.95 -3.33 5.69
C VAL A 35 2.90 -1.93 6.27
N ASP A 36 4.07 -1.37 6.50
CA ASP A 36 4.30 -0.06 7.08
C ASP A 36 3.69 0.12 8.49
N THR A 37 4.04 1.21 9.13
CA THR A 37 3.63 1.51 10.50
C THR A 37 2.97 2.88 10.63
N GLY A 38 2.87 3.58 9.51
CA GLY A 38 2.40 4.96 9.50
C GLY A 38 3.36 5.95 10.14
N PRO A 39 2.98 7.22 10.22
CA PRO A 39 3.73 8.22 10.99
C PRO A 39 3.75 7.87 12.48
N SER A 40 4.71 8.41 13.23
CA SER A 40 4.92 8.10 14.66
C SER A 40 3.67 8.19 15.52
N LYS A 41 2.70 9.02 15.15
CA LYS A 41 1.42 9.16 15.87
C LYS A 41 0.46 7.99 15.68
N THR A 42 0.69 7.12 14.69
CA THR A 42 -0.09 5.89 14.46
C THR A 42 0.19 4.82 15.53
N TRP A 43 1.35 4.91 16.20
CA TRP A 43 1.83 3.89 17.12
C TRP A 43 0.80 3.42 18.17
N PRO A 44 0.04 4.27 18.86
CA PRO A 44 -0.94 3.79 19.86
C PRO A 44 -2.02 2.90 19.25
N ALA A 45 -2.47 3.18 18.03
CA ALA A 45 -3.47 2.37 17.33
C ALA A 45 -2.87 1.04 16.87
N LEU A 46 -1.69 1.08 16.27
CA LEU A 46 -0.95 -0.11 15.84
C LEU A 46 -0.63 -1.02 17.03
N ARG A 47 -0.05 -0.47 18.10
CA ARG A 47 0.29 -1.23 19.31
C ARG A 47 -0.94 -1.95 19.89
N ARG A 48 -2.05 -1.24 20.03
CA ARG A 48 -3.32 -1.82 20.51
C ARG A 48 -3.80 -2.97 19.63
N ARG A 49 -3.72 -2.80 18.31
CA ARG A 49 -4.12 -3.83 17.35
C ARG A 49 -3.21 -5.05 17.41
N LEU A 50 -1.89 -4.85 17.49
CA LEU A 50 -0.93 -5.94 17.61
C LEU A 50 -1.06 -6.67 18.95
N ALA A 51 -1.27 -5.95 20.05
CA ALA A 51 -1.51 -6.54 21.37
C ALA A 51 -2.75 -7.45 21.41
N ALA A 52 -3.73 -7.20 20.54
CA ALA A 52 -4.93 -8.03 20.39
C ALA A 52 -4.74 -9.25 19.48
N LEU A 53 -3.55 -9.46 18.88
CA LEU A 53 -3.26 -10.68 18.14
C LEU A 53 -3.17 -11.88 19.10
N PRO A 54 -3.58 -13.07 18.65
CA PRO A 54 -3.41 -14.28 19.44
C PRO A 54 -1.93 -14.53 19.70
N VAL A 55 -1.66 -15.10 20.86
CA VAL A 55 -0.32 -15.58 21.25
C VAL A 55 -0.26 -17.09 21.11
N ASP A 56 0.92 -17.60 20.83
CA ASP A 56 1.21 -19.03 20.85
C ASP A 56 1.43 -19.58 22.28
N ALA A 57 1.83 -20.84 22.39
CA ALA A 57 2.12 -21.49 23.67
C ALA A 57 3.31 -20.88 24.43
N ALA A 58 4.22 -20.19 23.74
CA ALA A 58 5.35 -19.45 24.30
C ALA A 58 4.99 -18.00 24.66
N GLY A 59 3.74 -17.58 24.44
CA GLY A 59 3.28 -16.20 24.65
C GLY A 59 3.75 -15.23 23.55
N GLN A 60 4.16 -15.73 22.39
CA GLN A 60 4.63 -14.93 21.28
C GLN A 60 3.51 -14.65 20.27
N ARG A 61 3.51 -13.45 19.69
CA ARG A 61 2.67 -13.08 18.56
C ARG A 61 3.43 -13.27 17.26
N ARG A 62 2.79 -13.85 16.27
CA ARG A 62 3.44 -14.09 14.99
C ARG A 62 3.08 -13.03 13.95
N ILE A 63 4.11 -12.40 13.36
CA ILE A 63 4.08 -11.63 12.10
C ILE A 63 5.02 -12.35 11.14
N ASP A 64 4.47 -13.02 10.14
CA ASP A 64 5.26 -13.80 9.19
C ASP A 64 6.10 -12.93 8.27
N LEU A 65 5.61 -11.73 7.95
CA LEU A 65 6.34 -10.74 7.16
C LEU A 65 6.04 -9.32 7.64
N LEU A 66 7.07 -8.57 7.98
CA LEU A 66 7.02 -7.12 8.11
C LEU A 66 7.61 -6.51 6.85
N VAL A 67 6.82 -5.70 6.13
CA VAL A 67 7.32 -4.90 4.99
C VAL A 67 7.39 -3.46 5.42
N VAL A 68 8.58 -2.86 5.37
CA VAL A 68 8.77 -1.42 5.44
C VAL A 68 9.02 -0.96 4.02
N SER A 69 7.98 -0.39 3.40
CA SER A 69 7.97 -0.17 1.95
C SER A 69 9.06 0.78 1.49
N HIS A 70 9.25 1.89 2.21
CA HIS A 70 10.31 2.88 1.97
C HIS A 70 10.55 3.74 3.22
N ILE A 71 11.42 4.77 3.11
CA ILE A 71 11.94 5.49 4.27
C ILE A 71 11.13 6.72 4.70
N ASP A 72 10.08 7.10 3.99
CA ASP A 72 9.31 8.29 4.33
C ASP A 72 8.56 8.13 5.66
N HIS A 73 8.48 9.24 6.40
CA HIS A 73 8.00 9.22 7.79
C HIS A 73 6.59 8.66 7.94
N ASP A 74 5.75 8.86 6.97
CA ASP A 74 4.37 8.41 6.96
C ASP A 74 4.21 6.89 6.70
N HIS A 75 5.31 6.20 6.44
CA HIS A 75 5.41 4.75 6.32
C HIS A 75 6.25 4.13 7.45
N ILE A 76 7.46 4.66 7.69
CA ILE A 76 8.43 4.08 8.62
C ILE A 76 8.34 4.64 10.05
N GLY A 77 7.56 5.70 10.28
CA GLY A 77 7.62 6.50 11.50
C GLY A 77 7.36 5.75 12.82
N GLY A 78 6.65 4.63 12.79
CA GLY A 78 6.41 3.77 13.95
C GLY A 78 7.38 2.59 14.10
N VAL A 79 8.20 2.28 13.09
CA VAL A 79 9.00 1.03 13.03
C VAL A 79 9.97 0.91 14.18
N SER A 80 10.70 1.98 14.54
CA SER A 80 11.65 1.93 15.65
C SER A 80 10.98 1.58 16.99
N ARG A 81 9.76 2.10 17.22
CA ARG A 81 8.97 1.78 18.42
C ARG A 81 8.46 0.35 18.37
N LEU A 82 8.00 -0.12 17.20
CA LEU A 82 7.56 -1.49 17.00
C LEU A 82 8.67 -2.49 17.33
N LEU A 83 9.87 -2.25 16.80
CA LEU A 83 11.01 -3.13 16.99
C LEU A 83 11.63 -3.07 18.40
N ALA A 84 11.33 -2.02 19.16
CA ALA A 84 11.81 -1.84 20.54
C ALA A 84 10.77 -2.22 21.60
N ASP A 85 9.54 -2.59 21.22
CA ASP A 85 8.47 -2.96 22.16
C ASP A 85 8.53 -4.46 22.50
N ASP A 86 9.34 -4.80 23.50
CA ASP A 86 9.49 -6.19 23.97
C ASP A 86 8.20 -6.74 24.62
N GLU A 87 7.28 -5.89 25.09
CA GLU A 87 6.01 -6.34 25.69
C GLU A 87 5.06 -6.94 24.65
N LEU A 88 5.18 -6.53 23.39
CA LEU A 88 4.42 -7.14 22.31
C LEU A 88 4.90 -8.56 22.01
N ASN A 89 6.13 -8.89 22.34
CA ASN A 89 6.75 -10.23 22.16
C ASN A 89 6.43 -10.81 20.77
N ILE A 90 6.84 -10.09 19.72
CA ILE A 90 6.55 -10.48 18.33
C ILE A 90 7.69 -11.34 17.77
N ASP A 91 7.33 -12.52 17.28
CA ASP A 91 8.18 -13.36 16.44
C ASP A 91 7.97 -12.97 14.96
N TYR A 92 9.05 -12.47 14.31
CA TYR A 92 9.03 -12.07 12.90
C TYR A 92 9.60 -13.21 12.03
N GLY A 93 8.90 -13.57 10.95
CA GLY A 93 9.39 -14.55 9.98
C GLY A 93 10.43 -13.97 9.03
N ASP A 94 10.13 -12.81 8.43
CA ASP A 94 11.07 -12.00 7.66
C ASP A 94 10.71 -10.52 7.81
N ILE A 95 11.70 -9.65 7.60
CA ILE A 95 11.52 -8.18 7.57
C ILE A 95 12.08 -7.67 6.26
N TRP A 96 11.21 -7.17 5.38
CA TRP A 96 11.63 -6.60 4.11
C TRP A 96 11.81 -5.09 4.24
N PHE A 97 13.04 -4.63 3.98
CA PHE A 97 13.38 -3.22 3.94
C PHE A 97 14.65 -2.99 3.13
N ASN A 98 14.68 -1.92 2.36
CA ASN A 98 15.84 -1.51 1.58
C ASN A 98 16.64 -0.42 2.27
N ALA A 99 17.86 -0.75 2.69
CA ALA A 99 18.85 0.17 3.19
C ALA A 99 20.21 -0.08 2.51
N PRO A 100 21.03 0.93 2.28
CA PRO A 100 22.37 0.71 1.76
C PRO A 100 23.20 -0.05 2.80
N LEU A 101 23.77 -1.16 2.37
CA LEU A 101 24.74 -1.93 3.17
C LEU A 101 26.13 -1.26 3.16
N VAL A 102 26.19 0.04 3.45
CA VAL A 102 27.44 0.78 3.43
C VAL A 102 28.12 0.69 4.78
N ARG A 103 29.19 -0.08 4.87
CA ARG A 103 30.11 -0.05 6.01
C ARG A 103 30.77 1.34 6.06
N GLY A 104 30.54 2.08 7.14
CA GLY A 104 31.29 3.30 7.44
C GLY A 104 30.54 4.62 7.39
N VAL A 105 29.24 4.66 7.10
CA VAL A 105 28.42 5.88 7.23
C VAL A 105 27.60 5.80 8.51
N ALA A 106 28.05 6.49 9.56
CA ALA A 106 27.55 6.37 10.94
C ALA A 106 26.03 6.63 11.10
N GLU A 107 25.38 7.31 10.17
CA GLU A 107 23.97 7.71 10.28
C GLU A 107 23.01 6.78 9.56
N GLY A 108 23.33 6.31 8.37
CA GLY A 108 22.59 5.23 7.69
C GLY A 108 22.67 3.92 8.46
N GLN A 109 23.82 3.73 9.11
CA GLN A 109 24.08 2.60 10.00
C GLN A 109 23.17 2.61 11.24
N ARG A 110 22.83 3.75 11.81
CA ARG A 110 21.93 3.81 13.00
C ARG A 110 20.48 3.50 12.71
N LEU A 111 19.94 3.82 11.53
CA LEU A 111 18.59 3.37 11.18
C LEU A 111 18.62 1.92 10.70
N ALA A 112 19.58 1.54 9.89
CA ALA A 112 19.84 0.13 9.57
C ALA A 112 20.17 -0.67 10.84
N GLU A 113 20.89 -0.10 11.81
CA GLU A 113 21.14 -0.67 13.13
C GLU A 113 19.89 -0.66 14.02
N ALA A 114 19.06 0.38 14.02
CA ALA A 114 17.78 0.37 14.72
C ALA A 114 16.77 -0.58 14.09
N LEU A 115 16.84 -0.80 12.78
CA LEU A 115 16.06 -1.80 12.05
C LEU A 115 16.74 -3.18 12.09
N ALA A 116 18.05 -3.25 12.27
CA ALA A 116 18.89 -4.44 12.28
C ALA A 116 19.53 -4.76 13.63
N LEU A 117 19.02 -4.25 14.74
CA LEU A 117 19.55 -4.54 16.09
C LEU A 117 19.08 -5.88 16.66
N PRO A 118 20.01 -6.58 17.25
CA PRO A 118 21.36 -6.82 16.80
C PRO A 118 21.32 -7.53 15.47
N ALA A 119 22.04 -7.08 14.49
CA ALA A 119 21.96 -7.52 13.09
C ALA A 119 22.12 -9.03 12.86
N ALA A 120 22.64 -9.77 13.84
CA ALA A 120 22.85 -11.22 13.76
C ALA A 120 21.55 -12.05 13.93
N ASP A 121 20.54 -11.55 14.65
CA ASP A 121 19.41 -12.36 15.09
C ASP A 121 18.06 -11.98 14.47
N ARG A 122 17.94 -10.81 13.81
CA ARG A 122 16.70 -10.43 13.15
C ARG A 122 16.60 -11.02 11.73
N PRO A 123 15.42 -11.56 11.35
CA PRO A 123 15.19 -12.11 10.02
C PRO A 123 14.98 -10.97 9.01
N TRP A 124 16.06 -10.37 8.51
CA TRP A 124 16.01 -9.26 7.56
C TRP A 124 16.34 -9.70 6.15
N ASN A 125 15.43 -9.44 5.19
CA ASN A 125 15.52 -9.76 3.77
C ASN A 125 15.98 -11.21 3.51
N LEU A 126 15.53 -12.15 4.34
CA LEU A 126 15.93 -13.56 4.22
C LEU A 126 15.53 -14.13 2.87
N ALA A 127 14.33 -13.77 2.38
CA ALA A 127 13.83 -14.15 1.07
C ALA A 127 14.72 -13.71 -0.09
N PHE A 128 15.57 -12.70 0.12
CA PHE A 128 16.51 -12.14 -0.85
C PHE A 128 17.98 -12.41 -0.46
N GLY A 129 18.22 -13.44 0.33
CA GLY A 129 19.56 -13.81 0.78
C GLY A 129 20.27 -12.68 1.56
N ARG A 130 19.52 -11.89 2.31
CA ARG A 130 19.95 -10.66 3.01
C ARG A 130 20.44 -9.55 2.07
N GLY A 131 20.07 -9.65 0.79
CA GLY A 131 20.29 -8.59 -0.21
C GLY A 131 19.13 -7.58 -0.26
N VAL A 132 19.07 -6.82 -1.32
CA VAL A 132 17.99 -5.85 -1.54
C VAL A 132 16.70 -6.53 -2.01
N VAL A 133 15.58 -6.01 -1.55
CA VAL A 133 14.25 -6.38 -2.02
C VAL A 133 13.96 -5.58 -3.29
N ALA A 134 14.30 -6.15 -4.44
CA ALA A 134 14.16 -5.49 -5.73
C ALA A 134 13.86 -6.48 -6.85
N MET A 135 13.23 -5.99 -7.90
CA MET A 135 13.18 -6.69 -9.19
C MET A 135 14.59 -6.71 -9.82
N PRO A 136 14.95 -7.70 -10.63
CA PRO A 136 16.23 -7.68 -11.35
C PRO A 136 16.29 -6.62 -12.47
N ALA A 137 15.13 -6.17 -12.97
CA ALA A 137 14.95 -5.08 -13.92
C ALA A 137 13.52 -4.54 -13.84
N GLU A 138 13.23 -3.34 -14.40
CA GLU A 138 11.90 -2.67 -14.31
C GLU A 138 10.74 -3.50 -14.89
N ASP A 139 11.02 -4.40 -15.82
CA ASP A 139 10.03 -5.25 -16.48
C ASP A 139 10.13 -6.73 -16.10
N ARG A 140 10.77 -7.04 -14.98
CA ARG A 140 10.96 -8.41 -14.48
C ARG A 140 10.41 -8.60 -13.09
N PRO A 141 9.09 -8.76 -12.93
CA PRO A 141 8.47 -9.11 -11.64
C PRO A 141 9.08 -10.38 -11.06
N VAL A 142 9.29 -10.39 -9.75
CA VAL A 142 9.85 -11.55 -9.04
C VAL A 142 8.77 -12.21 -8.22
N ARG A 143 8.49 -13.48 -8.53
CA ARG A 143 7.57 -14.29 -7.76
C ARG A 143 8.31 -14.93 -6.59
N HIS A 144 7.80 -14.71 -5.41
CA HIS A 144 8.28 -15.28 -4.16
C HIS A 144 7.17 -16.11 -3.51
N GLU A 145 7.44 -17.39 -3.28
CA GLU A 145 6.53 -18.28 -2.57
C GLU A 145 6.88 -18.25 -1.08
N THR A 146 5.95 -17.86 -0.25
CA THR A 146 6.14 -17.91 1.19
C THR A 146 5.93 -19.35 1.70
N LEU A 147 6.57 -19.71 2.79
CA LEU A 147 6.40 -21.02 3.36
C LEU A 147 4.96 -21.18 3.89
N ALA A 148 4.19 -22.07 3.28
CA ALA A 148 2.79 -22.36 3.61
C ALA A 148 1.83 -21.14 3.60
N GLY A 149 2.24 -20.01 3.01
CA GLY A 149 1.45 -18.77 2.97
C GLY A 149 1.11 -18.33 1.56
N PRO A 150 0.82 -17.03 1.38
CA PRO A 150 0.50 -16.46 0.08
C PRO A 150 1.73 -16.45 -0.86
N VAL A 151 1.44 -16.27 -2.14
CA VAL A 151 2.46 -15.94 -3.15
C VAL A 151 2.57 -14.42 -3.26
N ILE A 152 3.78 -13.91 -3.24
CA ILE A 152 4.07 -12.48 -3.41
C ILE A 152 4.81 -12.28 -4.73
N THR A 153 4.28 -11.42 -5.61
CA THR A 153 4.96 -11.03 -6.83
C THR A 153 5.42 -9.59 -6.70
N LEU A 154 6.74 -9.39 -6.59
CA LEU A 154 7.36 -8.07 -6.47
C LEU A 154 7.23 -7.30 -7.79
N LEU A 155 6.78 -6.04 -7.72
CA LEU A 155 6.50 -5.15 -8.85
C LEU A 155 7.27 -3.81 -8.78
N SER A 156 7.95 -3.55 -7.68
CA SER A 156 8.80 -2.38 -7.37
C SER A 156 9.62 -2.71 -6.12
N PRO A 157 10.82 -2.13 -5.94
CA PRO A 157 11.52 -1.22 -6.85
C PRO A 157 12.37 -1.93 -7.91
N SER A 158 12.85 -1.15 -8.89
CA SER A 158 13.94 -1.59 -9.77
C SER A 158 15.31 -1.25 -9.17
N PRO A 159 16.42 -1.88 -9.65
CA PRO A 159 17.77 -1.58 -9.18
C PRO A 159 18.14 -0.10 -9.36
N GLU A 160 17.74 0.52 -10.48
CA GLU A 160 18.02 1.91 -10.79
C GLU A 160 17.35 2.86 -9.77
N ARG A 161 16.16 2.50 -9.29
CA ARG A 161 15.44 3.28 -8.27
C ARG A 161 16.11 3.18 -6.92
N LEU A 162 16.60 1.99 -6.54
CA LEU A 162 17.38 1.82 -5.32
C LEU A 162 18.71 2.56 -5.38
N ASP A 163 19.42 2.49 -6.50
CA ASP A 163 20.66 3.24 -6.69
C ASP A 163 20.43 4.75 -6.59
N ALA A 164 19.31 5.25 -7.10
CA ALA A 164 18.94 6.65 -6.99
C ALA A 164 18.69 7.07 -5.53
N LEU A 165 18.01 6.21 -4.72
CA LEU A 165 17.82 6.43 -3.29
C LEU A 165 19.15 6.38 -2.55
N PHE A 166 19.97 5.37 -2.78
CA PHE A 166 21.21 5.17 -2.02
C PHE A 166 22.21 6.31 -2.21
N ARG A 167 22.20 6.98 -3.37
CA ARG A 167 23.02 8.20 -3.60
C ARG A 167 22.59 9.37 -2.73
N VAL A 168 21.35 9.46 -2.32
CA VAL A 168 20.80 10.56 -1.49
C VAL A 168 20.46 10.13 -0.06
N TRP A 169 20.82 8.92 0.32
CA TRP A 169 20.42 8.26 1.56
C TRP A 169 20.61 9.13 2.81
N ALA A 170 21.77 9.75 2.98
CA ALA A 170 22.04 10.59 4.14
C ALA A 170 21.08 11.79 4.24
N THR A 171 20.71 12.37 3.11
CA THR A 171 19.74 13.47 3.01
C THR A 171 18.35 13.01 3.39
N GLU A 172 17.91 11.86 2.88
CA GLU A 172 16.60 11.28 3.18
C GLU A 172 16.48 10.91 4.66
N LEU A 173 17.51 10.31 5.25
CA LEU A 173 17.56 10.07 6.69
C LEU A 173 17.46 11.33 7.54
N ALA A 174 18.07 12.43 7.10
CA ALA A 174 17.95 13.69 7.80
C ALA A 174 16.51 14.23 7.76
N LYS A 175 15.80 14.08 6.65
CA LYS A 175 14.37 14.41 6.53
C LYS A 175 13.52 13.55 7.46
N LEU A 176 13.72 12.23 7.45
CA LEU A 176 13.02 11.30 8.33
C LEU A 176 13.13 11.69 9.80
N ARG A 177 14.33 12.09 10.26
CA ARG A 177 14.56 12.54 11.64
C ARG A 177 13.79 13.81 11.99
N ARG A 178 13.53 14.69 11.01
CA ARG A 178 12.71 15.89 11.19
C ARG A 178 11.23 15.64 11.06
N GLY A 179 10.82 14.38 10.71
CA GLY A 179 9.43 14.01 10.43
C GLY A 179 8.92 14.59 9.11
N GLU A 180 9.83 14.90 8.20
CA GLU A 180 9.50 15.37 6.86
C GLU A 180 9.29 14.17 5.94
N SER A 181 8.29 14.24 5.06
CA SER A 181 8.11 13.32 3.95
C SER A 181 8.36 14.06 2.63
N ASP A 182 8.85 13.34 1.63
CA ASP A 182 9.09 13.88 0.29
C ASP A 182 7.80 14.04 -0.54
N ALA A 183 6.65 14.19 0.11
CA ALA A 183 5.47 14.52 -0.66
C ALA A 183 5.79 15.67 -1.60
N VAL A 184 5.60 15.42 -2.89
CA VAL A 184 5.53 16.50 -3.87
C VAL A 184 4.46 17.44 -3.33
N GLU A 185 4.87 18.61 -2.83
CA GLU A 185 3.90 19.66 -2.53
C GLU A 185 2.99 19.72 -3.77
N PRO A 186 1.69 19.50 -3.63
CA PRO A 186 0.82 19.71 -4.77
C PRO A 186 1.12 21.16 -5.18
N ASP A 187 1.60 21.34 -6.41
CA ASP A 187 1.71 22.70 -6.92
C ASP A 187 0.44 23.39 -6.51
N ALA A 188 0.58 24.58 -5.95
CA ALA A 188 -0.54 25.49 -5.79
C ALA A 188 -1.09 25.79 -7.21
N VAL A 189 -1.69 24.77 -7.82
CA VAL A 189 -2.75 25.00 -8.79
C VAL A 189 -3.70 25.84 -7.96
N GLU A 190 -3.81 27.12 -8.32
CA GLU A 190 -4.84 27.99 -7.82
C GLU A 190 -6.13 27.17 -7.83
N ARG A 191 -6.41 26.52 -6.70
CA ARG A 191 -7.72 25.92 -6.49
C ARG A 191 -8.59 27.14 -6.46
N GLY A 192 -9.31 27.38 -7.57
CA GLY A 192 -10.25 28.47 -7.66
C GLY A 192 -10.98 28.50 -6.34
N GLY A 193 -10.77 29.60 -5.60
CA GLY A 193 -11.60 29.89 -4.43
C GLY A 193 -13.06 29.73 -4.84
N PRO A 194 -14.05 29.82 -3.96
CA PRO A 194 -15.46 29.68 -4.29
C PRO A 194 -15.91 30.82 -5.19
N GLY A 195 -15.32 30.88 -6.36
CA GLY A 195 -15.78 31.69 -7.51
C GLY A 195 -16.79 30.82 -8.24
N GLY A 196 -18.03 31.29 -8.37
CA GLY A 196 -19.20 30.62 -8.89
C GLY A 196 -19.13 30.16 -10.36
N GLY A 197 -18.08 29.43 -10.73
CA GLY A 197 -18.01 28.61 -11.93
C GLY A 197 -18.54 27.22 -11.64
N ALA A 198 -19.17 26.55 -12.61
CA ALA A 198 -19.61 25.16 -12.50
C ALA A 198 -18.43 24.30 -12.02
N ALA A 199 -18.66 23.42 -11.02
CA ALA A 199 -17.66 22.49 -10.57
C ALA A 199 -17.17 21.63 -11.76
N ALA A 200 -15.86 21.45 -11.90
CA ALA A 200 -15.29 20.63 -12.98
C ALA A 200 -15.87 19.22 -12.95
N SER A 201 -16.18 18.67 -14.11
CA SER A 201 -16.69 17.29 -14.24
C SER A 201 -15.61 16.27 -13.89
N ILE A 202 -16.02 15.03 -13.63
CA ILE A 202 -15.08 13.92 -13.39
C ILE A 202 -14.15 13.72 -14.59
N GLU A 203 -14.65 13.85 -15.80
CA GLU A 203 -13.87 13.73 -17.04
C GLU A 203 -12.85 14.88 -17.16
N GLU A 204 -13.25 16.11 -16.85
CA GLU A 204 -12.34 17.26 -16.85
C GLU A 204 -11.25 17.13 -15.81
N LEU A 205 -11.60 16.67 -14.59
CA LEU A 205 -10.63 16.42 -13.51
C LEU A 205 -9.64 15.32 -13.92
N ALA A 206 -10.13 14.20 -14.45
CA ALA A 206 -9.28 13.07 -14.85
C ALA A 206 -8.32 13.43 -15.99
N ALA A 207 -8.75 14.31 -16.90
CA ALA A 207 -7.96 14.74 -18.06
C ALA A 207 -6.86 15.77 -17.72
N ARG A 208 -6.89 16.35 -16.52
CA ARG A 208 -5.87 17.33 -16.13
C ARG A 208 -4.48 16.71 -16.13
N ARG A 209 -3.51 17.42 -16.67
CA ARG A 209 -2.11 17.04 -16.58
C ARG A 209 -1.60 17.28 -15.16
N THR A 210 -0.91 16.29 -14.61
CA THR A 210 -0.28 16.37 -13.31
C THR A 210 1.22 16.13 -13.42
N LYS A 211 2.01 16.69 -12.53
CA LYS A 211 3.44 16.43 -12.47
C LYS A 211 3.65 14.97 -12.10
N ARG A 212 4.76 14.39 -12.55
CA ARG A 212 5.18 13.06 -12.13
C ARG A 212 5.86 13.15 -10.78
N ASP A 213 5.68 12.15 -9.97
CA ASP A 213 6.47 11.96 -8.77
C ASP A 213 7.95 11.70 -9.13
N THR A 214 8.85 12.37 -8.42
CA THR A 214 10.31 12.25 -8.63
C THR A 214 11.06 11.99 -7.32
N ALA A 215 10.34 11.85 -6.20
CA ALA A 215 10.90 11.58 -4.89
C ALA A 215 11.63 10.23 -4.90
N LYS A 216 12.90 10.23 -4.47
CA LYS A 216 13.74 9.03 -4.52
C LYS A 216 13.25 7.97 -3.54
N ALA A 217 12.72 8.39 -2.40
CA ALA A 217 12.11 7.50 -1.43
C ALA A 217 10.91 6.76 -2.03
N ASN A 218 9.93 7.47 -2.60
CA ASN A 218 8.75 6.88 -3.24
C ASN A 218 9.14 5.95 -4.39
N GLY A 219 10.11 6.35 -5.23
CA GLY A 219 10.61 5.52 -6.32
C GLY A 219 11.25 4.21 -5.86
N SER A 220 11.65 4.10 -4.61
CA SER A 220 12.25 2.90 -4.00
C SER A 220 11.23 2.03 -3.25
N SER A 221 9.95 2.38 -3.27
CA SER A 221 8.90 1.65 -2.56
C SER A 221 8.84 0.17 -2.95
N ILE A 222 8.80 -0.70 -1.95
CA ILE A 222 8.52 -2.13 -2.13
C ILE A 222 7.01 -2.25 -2.41
N ALA A 223 6.66 -2.53 -3.66
CA ALA A 223 5.28 -2.75 -4.09
C ALA A 223 5.13 -4.13 -4.70
N PHE A 224 4.00 -4.79 -4.45
CA PHE A 224 3.82 -6.18 -4.85
C PHE A 224 2.34 -6.57 -4.97
N LEU A 225 2.11 -7.63 -5.73
CA LEU A 225 0.86 -8.37 -5.77
C LEU A 225 0.96 -9.55 -4.80
N LEU A 226 0.03 -9.62 -3.86
CA LEU A 226 -0.15 -10.76 -2.96
C LEU A 226 -1.33 -11.59 -3.44
N GLU A 227 -1.12 -12.91 -3.57
CA GLU A 227 -2.12 -13.86 -4.04
C GLU A 227 -2.25 -15.02 -3.06
N HIS A 228 -3.48 -15.35 -2.67
CA HIS A 228 -3.76 -16.45 -1.76
C HIS A 228 -5.13 -17.05 -2.02
N ARG A 229 -5.20 -18.36 -2.23
CA ARG A 229 -6.46 -19.11 -2.43
C ARG A 229 -7.40 -18.47 -3.47
N GLY A 230 -6.81 -17.95 -4.55
CA GLY A 230 -7.55 -17.30 -5.64
C GLY A 230 -7.97 -15.85 -5.38
N ALA A 231 -7.74 -15.30 -4.20
CA ALA A 231 -7.86 -13.88 -3.89
C ALA A 231 -6.54 -13.13 -4.17
N SER A 232 -6.62 -11.84 -4.47
CA SER A 232 -5.47 -11.04 -4.87
C SER A 232 -5.53 -9.60 -4.35
N VAL A 233 -4.39 -9.09 -3.90
CA VAL A 233 -4.23 -7.74 -3.35
C VAL A 233 -3.00 -7.07 -3.94
N LEU A 234 -3.18 -5.95 -4.64
CA LEU A 234 -2.08 -5.09 -5.08
C LEU A 234 -1.79 -4.03 -4.02
N LEU A 235 -0.63 -4.12 -3.41
CA LEU A 235 -0.11 -3.18 -2.42
C LEU A 235 0.97 -2.33 -3.08
N ALA A 236 0.61 -1.10 -3.44
CA ALA A 236 1.45 -0.24 -4.27
C ALA A 236 2.41 0.64 -3.47
N ALA A 237 2.23 0.77 -2.14
CA ALA A 237 2.92 1.77 -1.34
C ALA A 237 2.90 3.14 -2.04
N ASP A 238 4.06 3.79 -2.24
CA ASP A 238 4.18 5.05 -2.97
C ASP A 238 4.91 4.90 -4.32
N ALA A 239 4.96 3.67 -4.84
CA ALA A 239 5.66 3.36 -6.07
C ALA A 239 5.15 4.17 -7.26
N PHE A 240 6.08 4.51 -8.16
CA PHE A 240 5.77 5.26 -9.37
C PHE A 240 4.93 4.45 -10.37
N ALA A 241 3.94 5.09 -10.96
CA ALA A 241 3.17 4.49 -12.06
C ALA A 241 4.07 4.05 -13.23
N SER A 242 5.20 4.77 -13.45
CA SER A 242 6.18 4.42 -14.49
C SER A 242 7.00 3.16 -14.18
N VAL A 243 6.97 2.64 -12.96
CA VAL A 243 7.57 1.36 -12.56
C VAL A 243 6.50 0.27 -12.51
N LEU A 244 5.38 0.54 -11.85
CA LEU A 244 4.28 -0.43 -11.71
C LEU A 244 3.66 -0.84 -13.05
N GLY A 245 3.44 0.11 -13.97
CA GLY A 245 2.82 -0.17 -15.26
C GLY A 245 3.61 -1.18 -16.10
N PRO A 246 4.91 -0.97 -16.38
CA PRO A 246 5.75 -1.96 -17.06
C PRO A 246 5.78 -3.33 -16.35
N ALA A 247 5.93 -3.35 -15.01
CA ALA A 247 5.94 -4.59 -14.23
C ALA A 247 4.61 -5.36 -14.34
N LEU A 248 3.47 -4.67 -14.26
CA LEU A 248 2.15 -5.29 -14.45
C LEU A 248 1.96 -5.83 -15.88
N ARG A 249 2.41 -5.10 -16.90
CA ARG A 249 2.39 -5.59 -18.31
C ARG A 249 3.22 -6.85 -18.46
N ALA A 250 4.42 -6.88 -17.93
CA ALA A 250 5.28 -8.05 -17.95
C ALA A 250 4.65 -9.24 -17.22
N LEU A 251 4.03 -9.00 -16.05
CA LEU A 251 3.31 -10.02 -15.30
C LEU A 251 2.12 -10.57 -16.11
N LYS A 252 1.31 -9.71 -16.73
CA LYS A 252 0.20 -10.13 -17.60
C LYS A 252 0.70 -10.95 -18.78
N ALA A 253 1.76 -10.50 -19.43
CA ALA A 253 2.37 -11.23 -20.56
C ALA A 253 2.83 -12.63 -20.15
N SER A 254 3.49 -12.77 -18.99
CA SER A 254 3.92 -14.07 -18.45
C SER A 254 2.76 -15.04 -18.14
N ARG A 255 1.57 -14.49 -17.93
CA ARG A 255 0.33 -15.24 -17.62
C ARG A 255 -0.62 -15.36 -18.82
N ALA A 256 -0.21 -14.89 -20.01
CA ALA A 256 -1.05 -14.83 -21.22
C ALA A 256 -2.39 -14.08 -21.02
N ILE A 257 -2.39 -13.03 -20.16
CA ILE A 257 -3.56 -12.17 -19.90
C ILE A 257 -3.53 -11.03 -20.92
N THR A 258 -4.57 -10.93 -21.75
CA THR A 258 -4.68 -9.92 -22.82
C THR A 258 -5.39 -8.63 -22.40
N GLY A 259 -6.19 -8.67 -21.32
CA GLY A 259 -6.89 -7.52 -20.76
C GLY A 259 -6.19 -6.93 -19.52
N PRO A 260 -6.88 -6.09 -18.76
CA PRO A 260 -6.42 -5.68 -17.43
C PRO A 260 -6.33 -6.89 -16.50
N LEU A 261 -5.35 -6.87 -15.58
CA LEU A 261 -5.16 -7.91 -14.57
C LEU A 261 -6.32 -7.85 -13.55
N PRO A 262 -7.16 -8.91 -13.44
CA PRO A 262 -8.20 -8.93 -12.42
C PRO A 262 -7.55 -9.01 -11.03
N ILE A 263 -7.93 -8.08 -10.14
CA ILE A 263 -7.51 -8.06 -8.74
C ILE A 263 -8.69 -7.76 -7.83
N ASP A 264 -8.67 -8.32 -6.63
CA ASP A 264 -9.76 -8.07 -5.69
C ASP A 264 -9.57 -6.72 -5.00
N VAL A 265 -8.35 -6.40 -4.56
CA VAL A 265 -8.08 -5.15 -3.86
C VAL A 265 -6.87 -4.44 -4.43
N PHE A 266 -7.01 -3.15 -4.68
CA PHE A 266 -5.92 -2.24 -5.01
C PHE A 266 -5.78 -1.18 -3.92
N LYS A 267 -4.73 -1.25 -3.09
CA LYS A 267 -4.32 -0.11 -2.26
C LYS A 267 -3.66 0.90 -3.18
N LEU A 268 -4.33 2.05 -3.37
CA LEU A 268 -3.87 3.10 -4.29
C LEU A 268 -2.47 3.59 -3.91
N SER A 269 -1.63 3.80 -4.94
CA SER A 269 -0.30 4.33 -4.74
C SER A 269 -0.35 5.75 -4.17
N HIS A 270 0.57 6.04 -3.25
CA HIS A 270 0.84 7.37 -2.69
C HIS A 270 -0.45 8.06 -2.23
N HIS A 271 -1.25 7.33 -1.43
CA HIS A 271 -2.49 7.82 -0.79
C HIS A 271 -3.51 8.44 -1.75
N GLY A 272 -3.42 8.14 -3.05
CA GLY A 272 -4.23 8.76 -4.10
C GLY A 272 -3.62 10.05 -4.63
N SER A 273 -2.29 10.17 -4.66
CA SER A 273 -1.60 11.28 -5.35
C SER A 273 -1.82 11.23 -6.86
N SER A 274 -2.15 12.35 -7.46
CA SER A 274 -2.32 12.48 -8.91
C SER A 274 -1.02 12.29 -9.70
N ALA A 275 0.12 12.41 -9.04
CA ALA A 275 1.44 12.12 -9.59
C ALA A 275 1.69 10.61 -9.81
N ASN A 276 1.03 9.74 -9.01
CA ASN A 276 1.22 8.29 -9.00
C ASN A 276 0.01 7.54 -9.58
N ILE A 277 -1.20 8.10 -9.51
CA ILE A 277 -2.41 7.50 -10.09
C ILE A 277 -2.63 8.06 -11.50
N THR A 278 -2.29 7.27 -12.51
CA THR A 278 -2.46 7.63 -13.94
C THR A 278 -3.46 6.72 -14.62
N MET A 279 -4.11 7.19 -15.70
CA MET A 279 -5.01 6.35 -16.49
C MET A 279 -4.30 5.13 -17.08
N ASP A 280 -3.03 5.29 -17.48
CA ASP A 280 -2.21 4.18 -18.02
C ASP A 280 -1.99 3.09 -16.96
N LEU A 281 -1.71 3.46 -15.70
CA LEU A 281 -1.60 2.48 -14.61
C LEU A 281 -2.94 1.79 -14.35
N LEU A 282 -4.02 2.55 -14.29
CA LEU A 282 -5.36 2.01 -14.02
C LEU A 282 -5.85 1.08 -15.13
N ALA A 283 -5.40 1.28 -16.38
CA ALA A 283 -5.72 0.39 -17.50
C ALA A 283 -5.03 -1.00 -17.39
N GLU A 284 -4.00 -1.12 -16.55
CA GLU A 284 -3.30 -2.40 -16.37
C GLU A 284 -4.04 -3.36 -15.42
N VAL A 285 -4.98 -2.85 -14.60
CA VAL A 285 -5.69 -3.61 -13.57
C VAL A 285 -7.22 -3.43 -13.66
N ASP A 286 -7.96 -4.44 -13.22
CA ASP A 286 -9.42 -4.39 -13.02
C ASP A 286 -9.70 -4.77 -11.56
N ALA A 287 -9.77 -3.74 -10.69
CA ALA A 287 -9.94 -3.90 -9.26
C ALA A 287 -11.42 -3.95 -8.85
N ARG A 288 -11.75 -4.79 -7.87
CA ARG A 288 -13.07 -4.81 -7.22
C ARG A 288 -13.18 -3.79 -6.11
N HIS A 289 -12.08 -3.54 -5.41
CA HIS A 289 -12.00 -2.62 -4.29
C HIS A 289 -10.74 -1.76 -4.41
N CYS A 290 -10.88 -0.45 -4.19
CA CYS A 290 -9.77 0.49 -4.10
C CYS A 290 -9.69 1.04 -2.67
N ILE A 291 -8.54 0.89 -2.00
CA ILE A 291 -8.31 1.44 -0.66
C ILE A 291 -7.53 2.75 -0.79
N VAL A 292 -8.02 3.79 -0.13
CA VAL A 292 -7.39 5.10 0.02
C VAL A 292 -7.06 5.32 1.49
N SER A 293 -5.79 5.44 1.80
CA SER A 293 -5.29 5.60 3.18
C SER A 293 -4.81 7.02 3.39
N THR A 294 -5.66 7.90 3.90
CA THR A 294 -5.29 9.28 4.23
C THR A 294 -6.40 10.01 4.99
N ASP A 295 -6.02 10.90 5.93
CA ASP A 295 -6.93 11.82 6.62
C ASP A 295 -7.04 13.20 5.96
N ASN A 296 -6.40 13.41 4.82
CA ASN A 296 -6.37 14.67 4.04
C ASN A 296 -5.76 15.89 4.78
N LYS A 297 -5.14 15.73 5.94
CA LYS A 297 -4.70 16.89 6.74
C LYS A 297 -3.33 17.42 6.36
N HIS A 298 -2.38 16.54 6.04
CA HIS A 298 -0.99 16.92 5.81
C HIS A 298 -0.73 17.23 4.33
N PHE A 299 -0.89 16.24 3.45
CA PHE A 299 -0.61 16.36 2.01
C PHE A 299 -1.85 16.63 1.16
N ARG A 300 -3.02 16.72 1.79
CA ARG A 300 -4.32 16.93 1.14
C ARG A 300 -4.72 15.85 0.14
N HIS A 301 -4.07 14.69 0.16
CA HIS A 301 -4.52 13.54 -0.60
C HIS A 301 -5.86 12.98 -0.06
N PRO A 302 -6.64 12.27 -0.88
CA PRO A 302 -6.39 12.03 -2.30
C PRO A 302 -6.63 13.29 -3.13
N ASP A 303 -5.90 13.43 -4.25
CA ASP A 303 -6.10 14.52 -5.21
C ASP A 303 -7.37 14.28 -6.02
N ASP A 304 -8.00 15.38 -6.42
CA ASP A 304 -9.24 15.35 -7.23
C ASP A 304 -9.02 14.63 -8.56
N GLU A 305 -7.90 14.91 -9.22
CA GLU A 305 -7.50 14.28 -10.46
C GLU A 305 -7.28 12.76 -10.30
N ALA A 306 -6.68 12.35 -9.19
CA ALA A 306 -6.46 10.93 -8.91
C ALA A 306 -7.79 10.20 -8.70
N MET A 307 -8.67 10.74 -7.89
CA MET A 307 -9.98 10.13 -7.62
C MET A 307 -10.85 10.10 -8.87
N ALA A 308 -10.85 11.17 -9.67
CA ALA A 308 -11.55 11.18 -10.94
C ALA A 308 -11.03 10.10 -11.90
N ARG A 309 -9.71 9.91 -11.97
CA ARG A 309 -9.10 8.82 -12.75
C ARG A 309 -9.51 7.43 -12.22
N VAL A 310 -9.54 7.24 -10.90
CA VAL A 310 -10.00 5.98 -10.29
C VAL A 310 -11.47 5.72 -10.64
N ILE A 311 -12.33 6.74 -10.57
CA ILE A 311 -13.74 6.62 -10.93
C ILE A 311 -13.92 6.20 -12.39
N LEU A 312 -13.16 6.76 -13.32
CA LEU A 312 -13.25 6.41 -14.73
C LEU A 312 -12.51 5.10 -15.05
N GLY A 313 -11.31 4.92 -14.51
CA GLY A 313 -10.44 3.78 -14.83
C GLY A 313 -10.83 2.49 -14.13
N GLN A 314 -11.55 2.56 -12.99
CA GLN A 314 -12.02 1.40 -12.23
C GLN A 314 -13.55 1.47 -12.03
N PRO A 315 -14.34 1.37 -13.12
CA PRO A 315 -15.77 1.69 -13.10
C PRO A 315 -16.61 0.77 -12.22
N ARG A 316 -16.09 -0.36 -11.78
CA ARG A 316 -16.80 -1.34 -10.94
C ARG A 316 -16.28 -1.41 -9.51
N ALA A 317 -15.19 -0.70 -9.20
CA ALA A 317 -14.57 -0.78 -7.89
C ALA A 317 -15.40 -0.07 -6.81
N ALA A 318 -15.56 -0.69 -5.66
CA ALA A 318 -15.94 -0.01 -4.43
C ALA A 318 -14.73 0.74 -3.87
N ILE A 319 -14.93 1.95 -3.36
CA ILE A 319 -13.88 2.78 -2.77
C ILE A 319 -13.95 2.70 -1.25
N TRP A 320 -12.82 2.52 -0.60
CA TRP A 320 -12.68 2.37 0.84
C TRP A 320 -11.72 3.42 1.39
N PHE A 321 -12.21 4.30 2.23
CA PHE A 321 -11.39 5.29 2.94
C PHE A 321 -11.13 4.83 4.37
N ASN A 322 -9.86 4.80 4.81
CA ASN A 322 -9.52 4.48 6.21
C ASN A 322 -9.75 5.64 7.18
N HIS A 323 -10.11 6.81 6.68
CA HIS A 323 -10.52 7.97 7.47
C HIS A 323 -11.79 8.58 6.92
N ASP A 324 -12.71 8.90 7.83
CA ASP A 324 -13.94 9.62 7.53
C ASP A 324 -13.72 11.12 7.72
N THR A 325 -13.44 11.82 6.63
CA THR A 325 -13.22 13.27 6.61
C THR A 325 -14.19 13.95 5.64
N PRO A 326 -14.47 15.27 5.81
CA PRO A 326 -15.30 15.98 4.84
C PRO A 326 -14.76 15.90 3.41
N HIS A 327 -13.43 15.90 3.23
CA HIS A 327 -12.81 15.74 1.94
C HIS A 327 -13.05 14.36 1.32
N ASN A 328 -12.93 13.29 2.11
CA ASN A 328 -13.17 11.94 1.62
C ASN A 328 -14.67 11.70 1.36
N ARG A 329 -15.57 12.23 2.21
CA ARG A 329 -17.02 12.06 2.07
C ARG A 329 -17.60 12.63 0.79
N ARG A 330 -17.02 13.69 0.24
CA ARG A 330 -17.53 14.28 -1.02
C ARG A 330 -17.50 13.29 -2.19
N TRP A 331 -16.62 12.27 -2.14
CA TRP A 331 -16.55 11.21 -3.17
C TRP A 331 -17.72 10.23 -3.10
N SER A 332 -18.61 10.34 -2.13
CA SER A 332 -19.90 9.65 -2.07
C SER A 332 -21.08 10.52 -2.55
N GLU A 333 -20.85 11.80 -2.87
CA GLU A 333 -21.90 12.72 -3.25
C GLU A 333 -22.31 12.55 -4.72
N PRO A 334 -23.59 12.23 -5.02
CA PRO A 334 -24.05 12.00 -6.39
C PRO A 334 -23.82 13.19 -7.32
N GLY A 335 -23.87 14.42 -6.78
CA GLY A 335 -23.65 15.64 -7.56
C GLY A 335 -22.23 15.77 -8.10
N LEU A 336 -21.22 15.37 -7.33
CA LEU A 336 -19.82 15.35 -7.77
C LEU A 336 -19.57 14.22 -8.77
N LEU A 337 -20.19 13.08 -8.56
CA LEU A 337 -19.95 11.88 -9.37
C LEU A 337 -20.57 11.95 -10.78
N GLY A 338 -21.38 12.96 -11.10
CA GLY A 338 -21.89 13.19 -12.47
C GLY A 338 -22.62 11.98 -13.10
N GLY A 339 -23.24 11.11 -12.28
CA GLY A 339 -23.90 9.89 -12.74
C GLY A 339 -23.03 8.62 -12.62
N HIS A 340 -21.74 8.73 -12.33
CA HIS A 340 -20.86 7.61 -12.03
C HIS A 340 -21.14 7.08 -10.61
N ARG A 341 -22.18 6.30 -10.45
CA ARG A 341 -22.52 5.72 -9.13
C ARG A 341 -21.40 4.80 -8.63
N ARG A 342 -21.01 4.97 -7.35
CA ARG A 342 -19.98 4.19 -6.67
C ARG A 342 -20.45 3.78 -5.29
N GLU A 343 -20.04 2.61 -4.89
CA GLU A 343 -20.05 2.23 -3.49
C GLU A 343 -18.81 2.86 -2.83
N VAL A 344 -19.05 3.64 -1.78
CA VAL A 344 -18.00 4.30 -1.02
C VAL A 344 -18.16 3.95 0.44
N ASN A 345 -17.12 3.39 1.03
CA ASN A 345 -17.10 2.87 2.38
C ASN A 345 -16.17 3.70 3.26
N PHE A 346 -16.60 3.91 4.50
CA PHE A 346 -15.90 4.69 5.52
C PHE A 346 -15.75 3.87 6.81
N PRO A 347 -14.85 4.27 7.72
CA PRO A 347 -14.75 3.65 9.03
C PRO A 347 -16.08 3.62 9.76
N GLU A 348 -16.37 2.52 10.44
CA GLU A 348 -17.55 2.38 11.31
C GLU A 348 -17.38 3.15 12.62
N THR A 349 -16.14 3.51 12.97
CA THR A 349 -15.81 4.19 14.23
C THR A 349 -15.09 5.51 13.98
N PRO A 350 -15.28 6.53 14.87
CA PRO A 350 -14.58 7.82 14.76
C PRO A 350 -13.05 7.71 14.83
N GLN A 351 -12.53 6.62 15.38
CA GLN A 351 -11.09 6.37 15.46
C GLN A 351 -10.46 6.08 14.09
N GLY A 352 -11.29 5.79 13.09
CA GLY A 352 -10.86 5.43 11.74
C GLY A 352 -10.44 3.97 11.62
N GLY A 353 -9.89 3.65 10.45
CA GLY A 353 -9.52 2.30 10.07
C GLY A 353 -10.68 1.53 9.44
N ILE A 354 -10.36 0.67 8.48
CA ILE A 354 -11.33 -0.21 7.80
C ILE A 354 -10.83 -1.64 7.83
N THR A 355 -11.77 -2.56 7.73
CA THR A 355 -11.49 -3.98 7.51
C THR A 355 -12.22 -4.43 6.26
N LEU A 356 -11.48 -5.02 5.32
CA LEU A 356 -11.99 -5.60 4.09
C LEU A 356 -11.60 -7.08 4.04
N SER A 357 -12.60 -7.95 3.85
CA SER A 357 -12.39 -9.37 3.67
C SER A 357 -12.62 -9.77 2.20
N VAL A 358 -11.73 -10.59 1.68
CA VAL A 358 -11.84 -11.20 0.35
C VAL A 358 -11.99 -12.69 0.54
N ASP A 359 -13.08 -13.23 0.01
CA ASP A 359 -13.38 -14.66 0.09
C ASP A 359 -12.54 -15.47 -0.90
N VAL A 360 -12.46 -16.77 -0.63
CA VAL A 360 -11.84 -17.73 -1.54
C VAL A 360 -12.53 -17.64 -2.90
N ALA A 361 -11.77 -17.37 -3.96
CA ALA A 361 -12.33 -17.36 -5.29
C ALA A 361 -12.74 -18.79 -5.69
N LEU A 362 -14.02 -19.00 -5.94
CA LEU A 362 -14.49 -20.25 -6.56
C LEU A 362 -13.79 -20.44 -7.92
N PRO A 363 -13.44 -21.68 -8.30
CA PRO A 363 -12.91 -21.97 -9.62
C PRO A 363 -13.75 -21.31 -10.72
N ALA A 364 -13.10 -20.84 -11.78
CA ALA A 364 -13.76 -20.09 -12.86
C ALA A 364 -15.01 -20.79 -13.45
N ALA A 365 -15.09 -22.11 -13.34
CA ALA A 365 -16.25 -22.93 -13.73
C ALA A 365 -17.51 -22.71 -12.87
N CYS A 366 -17.38 -22.11 -11.68
CA CYS A 366 -18.49 -21.85 -10.75
C CYS A 366 -18.88 -20.37 -10.63
N ARG A 367 -18.26 -19.47 -11.39
CA ARG A 367 -18.60 -18.04 -11.37
C ARG A 367 -19.87 -17.79 -12.19
N MET A 368 -21.05 -17.87 -11.56
CA MET A 368 -22.25 -17.33 -12.18
C MET A 368 -22.14 -15.81 -12.27
N PRO A 369 -22.54 -15.19 -13.40
CA PRO A 369 -22.62 -13.73 -13.48
C PRO A 369 -23.58 -13.21 -12.41
N PRO A 370 -23.36 -12.02 -11.83
CA PRO A 370 -24.25 -11.47 -10.83
C PRO A 370 -25.65 -11.32 -11.41
N VAL A 371 -26.61 -12.01 -10.81
CA VAL A 371 -28.04 -11.85 -11.16
C VAL A 371 -28.46 -10.48 -10.64
N TYR A 372 -28.60 -9.50 -11.53
CA TYR A 372 -29.26 -8.25 -11.24
C TYR A 372 -30.73 -8.54 -10.89
N ARG A 373 -31.09 -8.60 -9.62
CA ARG A 373 -32.47 -8.47 -9.19
C ARG A 373 -32.81 -6.98 -9.19
N GLY A 374 -33.40 -6.54 -10.30
CA GLY A 374 -34.05 -5.24 -10.36
C GLY A 374 -35.23 -5.19 -9.37
N ARG A 375 -35.28 -4.15 -8.57
CA ARG A 375 -36.51 -3.48 -8.09
C ARG A 375 -36.24 -1.99 -8.01
#